data_70692054acd7ca846b1991bd45ecc581
#
_entry.id   70692054acd7ca846b1991bd45ecc581
#
_cell.length_a   1.000
_cell.length_b   1.000
_cell.length_c   1.000
_cell.angle_alpha   90.00
_cell.angle_beta   90.00
_cell.angle_gamma   90.00
#
_symmetry.space_group_name_H-M   'P 1'
#
loop_
_entity.id
_entity.type
_entity.pdbx_description
1 polymer ?
#
loop_
_entity_poly.entity_id
_entity_poly.type
_entity_poly.pdbx_seq_one_letter_code
_entity_poly.pdbx_strand_id
1 'polypeptide(L)'
;MLKRLFTPPESRAITFQKLFEMGEPLPSGTRAGVNINQDTAFKISVVYAATRLIADVCSTLPLDAFYRSNGQRFPFRPKPAWVSDPEPDAGFTRIDHYQAMHVSLATDGNSFSRKTFDSAGNLSSLSIMDPRRVRIDRDSRHRIVFIVDGQTTLTEDDVVHITDLRRPGQLRGVSRIHELRETLGLTKALEEFSAAFFGSGSTTSGVIEVPGEVTEQQAEALQDGWEKGHRGLRKAHRPGVLSAGAKWVKTGVDNDQAQMLGSREFMVEEVCRIYRIPPHLLQSTKPGSMSYASVEELSKAFVTYTVLPLVSKIEDAYSKLLPGGAFLKFNVDGLLRASLTDRYAAYSVGTQAGFLAVNDVRRLEDLPAVEGGDANRVPLANVDLHAAGLTEQQMKVAQAAQLINAGFDPEAALAAVGLPSIAHTGLATVQLQQEPAPVRELEVVAEERVSAQDVADAIGSAIRELPGPVVNVTVPEPSVARTKRVERDDAGNITAIVEE
;
A
#
# COMPACT_ATOMS: atom_id res chain seq x y z
N MET A 1 19.92 -19.32 -65.08
CA MET A 1 18.64 -19.75 -64.51
C MET A 1 18.80 -20.82 -63.41
N LEU A 2 19.93 -20.87 -62.68
CA LEU A 2 20.25 -21.93 -61.71
C LEU A 2 20.70 -21.40 -60.34
N LYS A 3 20.43 -20.11 -59.99
CA LYS A 3 20.75 -19.50 -58.69
C LYS A 3 19.61 -19.46 -57.68
N ARG A 4 18.43 -20.05 -57.99
CA ARG A 4 17.26 -20.04 -57.07
C ARG A 4 17.01 -21.38 -56.36
N LEU A 5 17.90 -22.37 -56.47
CA LEU A 5 17.68 -23.71 -55.92
C LEU A 5 18.40 -23.98 -54.57
N PHE A 6 19.19 -23.04 -54.08
CA PHE A 6 19.93 -23.20 -52.82
C PHE A 6 19.80 -21.99 -51.87
N THR A 7 18.65 -21.37 -51.80
CA THR A 7 18.32 -20.60 -50.59
C THR A 7 17.82 -21.62 -49.55
N PRO A 8 18.57 -21.83 -48.47
CA PRO A 8 18.01 -22.61 -47.36
C PRO A 8 16.68 -21.95 -46.95
N PRO A 9 15.65 -22.73 -46.59
CA PRO A 9 14.46 -22.14 -46.10
C PRO A 9 14.88 -21.25 -44.90
N GLU A 10 14.60 -19.96 -45.00
CA GLU A 10 14.71 -19.09 -43.81
C GLU A 10 13.93 -19.77 -42.71
N SER A 11 14.64 -20.48 -41.85
CA SER A 11 14.07 -20.91 -40.60
C SER A 11 13.73 -19.62 -39.86
N ARG A 12 12.51 -19.13 -40.03
CA ARG A 12 11.94 -18.06 -39.20
C ARG A 12 11.90 -18.63 -37.79
N ALA A 13 13.03 -18.52 -37.10
CA ALA A 13 13.09 -18.81 -35.68
C ALA A 13 12.04 -17.89 -35.05
N ILE A 14 10.93 -18.48 -34.63
CA ILE A 14 9.89 -17.76 -33.90
C ILE A 14 10.57 -17.34 -32.60
N THR A 15 10.83 -16.06 -32.46
CA THR A 15 11.41 -15.51 -31.25
C THR A 15 10.40 -15.72 -30.11
N PHE A 16 10.87 -15.96 -28.88
CA PHE A 16 10.02 -16.05 -27.69
C PHE A 16 9.02 -14.88 -27.58
N GLN A 17 9.44 -13.70 -27.99
CA GLN A 17 8.61 -12.52 -28.08
C GLN A 17 7.41 -12.71 -28.99
N LYS A 18 7.59 -13.35 -30.14
CA LYS A 18 6.53 -13.61 -31.11
C LYS A 18 5.56 -14.69 -30.61
N LEU A 19 6.06 -15.70 -29.89
CA LEU A 19 5.24 -16.70 -29.22
C LEU A 19 4.33 -16.05 -28.15
N PHE A 20 4.88 -15.12 -27.39
CA PHE A 20 4.12 -14.40 -26.36
C PHE A 20 3.02 -13.51 -26.96
N GLU A 21 3.33 -12.80 -28.04
CA GLU A 21 2.35 -12.00 -28.79
C GLU A 21 1.21 -12.85 -29.36
N MET A 22 1.54 -14.08 -29.76
CA MET A 22 0.56 -15.03 -30.30
C MET A 22 -0.28 -15.73 -29.23
N GLY A 23 0.02 -15.54 -27.94
CA GLY A 23 -0.65 -16.25 -26.84
C GLY A 23 -0.26 -17.74 -26.74
N GLU A 24 0.81 -18.15 -27.39
CA GLU A 24 1.36 -19.50 -27.26
C GLU A 24 2.00 -19.68 -25.87
N PRO A 25 1.99 -20.91 -25.31
CA PRO A 25 2.63 -21.16 -24.04
C PRO A 25 4.12 -20.78 -24.06
N LEU A 26 4.51 -19.91 -23.15
CA LEU A 26 5.92 -19.53 -23.02
C LEU A 26 6.73 -20.67 -22.40
N PRO A 27 8.03 -20.83 -22.79
CA PRO A 27 8.90 -21.81 -22.15
C PRO A 27 8.94 -21.58 -20.64
N SER A 28 8.65 -22.62 -19.88
CA SER A 28 8.60 -22.58 -18.42
C SER A 28 9.86 -23.14 -17.76
N GLY A 29 10.73 -23.82 -18.52
CA GLY A 29 11.98 -24.40 -18.03
C GLY A 29 12.99 -23.33 -17.59
N THR A 30 13.67 -23.59 -16.46
CA THR A 30 14.72 -22.72 -15.90
C THR A 30 16.03 -23.48 -15.79
N ARG A 31 17.15 -22.74 -15.67
CA ARG A 31 18.48 -23.34 -15.43
C ARG A 31 18.55 -24.10 -14.12
N ALA A 32 17.71 -23.76 -13.15
CA ALA A 32 17.58 -24.48 -11.87
C ALA A 32 16.84 -25.83 -12.02
N GLY A 33 16.40 -26.23 -13.22
CA GLY A 33 15.73 -27.49 -13.50
C GLY A 33 14.25 -27.53 -13.12
N VAL A 34 13.66 -26.42 -12.69
CA VAL A 34 12.24 -26.31 -12.33
C VAL A 34 11.46 -25.56 -13.39
N ASN A 35 10.18 -25.87 -13.53
CA ASN A 35 9.27 -25.18 -14.43
C ASN A 35 8.55 -24.03 -13.73
N ILE A 36 8.66 -22.83 -14.28
CA ILE A 36 7.98 -21.64 -13.78
C ILE A 36 6.96 -21.15 -14.81
N ASN A 37 5.70 -21.25 -14.45
CA ASN A 37 4.55 -20.64 -15.10
C ASN A 37 3.74 -19.88 -14.07
N GLN A 38 2.59 -19.30 -14.43
CA GLN A 38 1.75 -18.57 -13.48
C GLN A 38 1.34 -19.44 -12.29
N ASP A 39 0.89 -20.67 -12.53
CA ASP A 39 0.38 -21.56 -11.49
C ASP A 39 1.50 -22.02 -10.52
N THR A 40 2.70 -22.28 -11.04
CA THR A 40 3.86 -22.67 -10.21
C THR A 40 4.46 -21.47 -9.47
N ALA A 41 4.45 -20.28 -10.08
CA ALA A 41 4.89 -19.05 -9.43
C ALA A 41 3.98 -18.66 -8.27
N PHE A 42 2.66 -18.86 -8.37
CA PHE A 42 1.72 -18.65 -7.27
C PHE A 42 1.92 -19.57 -6.06
N LYS A 43 2.58 -20.71 -6.24
CA LYS A 43 2.96 -21.61 -5.14
C LYS A 43 4.14 -21.09 -4.33
N ILE A 44 4.88 -20.11 -4.84
CA ILE A 44 5.93 -19.42 -4.10
C ILE A 44 5.25 -18.41 -3.18
N SER A 45 5.35 -18.60 -1.87
CA SER A 45 4.60 -17.88 -0.85
C SER A 45 4.72 -16.35 -0.97
N VAL A 46 5.93 -15.84 -1.22
CA VAL A 46 6.18 -14.40 -1.35
C VAL A 46 5.60 -13.82 -2.64
N VAL A 47 5.56 -14.58 -3.74
CA VAL A 47 4.92 -14.15 -5.01
C VAL A 47 3.40 -14.02 -4.82
N TYR A 48 2.80 -15.02 -4.15
CA TYR A 48 1.39 -14.98 -3.78
C TYR A 48 1.08 -13.77 -2.90
N ALA A 49 1.86 -13.57 -1.82
CA ALA A 49 1.67 -12.47 -0.90
C ALA A 49 1.81 -11.09 -1.58
N ALA A 50 2.83 -10.94 -2.45
CA ALA A 50 3.06 -9.69 -3.20
C ALA A 50 1.92 -9.38 -4.18
N THR A 51 1.50 -10.39 -4.94
CA THR A 51 0.39 -10.24 -5.90
C THR A 51 -0.92 -9.90 -5.18
N ARG A 52 -1.20 -10.63 -4.09
CA ARG A 52 -2.39 -10.41 -3.28
C ARG A 52 -2.42 -9.01 -2.65
N LEU A 53 -1.31 -8.56 -2.08
CA LEU A 53 -1.22 -7.23 -1.48
C LEU A 53 -1.57 -6.13 -2.49
N ILE A 54 -0.98 -6.17 -3.69
CA ILE A 54 -1.29 -5.19 -4.76
C ILE A 54 -2.77 -5.28 -5.14
N ALA A 55 -3.27 -6.49 -5.35
CA ALA A 55 -4.65 -6.70 -5.77
C ALA A 55 -5.65 -6.21 -4.70
N ASP A 56 -5.44 -6.56 -3.43
CA ASP A 56 -6.30 -6.16 -2.32
C ASP A 56 -6.30 -4.63 -2.13
N VAL A 57 -5.12 -4.01 -2.09
CA VAL A 57 -5.00 -2.56 -1.92
C VAL A 57 -5.66 -1.80 -3.07
N CYS A 58 -5.38 -2.17 -4.32
CA CYS A 58 -5.90 -1.45 -5.46
C CYS A 58 -7.42 -1.66 -5.68
N SER A 59 -7.93 -2.88 -5.41
CA SER A 59 -9.35 -3.22 -5.64
C SER A 59 -10.29 -2.56 -4.62
N THR A 60 -9.80 -2.25 -3.42
CA THR A 60 -10.58 -1.60 -2.36
C THR A 60 -10.74 -0.09 -2.57
N LEU A 61 -9.93 0.52 -3.44
CA LEU A 61 -10.01 1.96 -3.70
C LEU A 61 -11.37 2.37 -4.28
N PRO A 62 -12.00 3.44 -3.75
CA PRO A 62 -13.19 4.01 -4.35
C PRO A 62 -12.90 4.56 -5.74
N LEU A 63 -13.78 4.24 -6.71
CA LEU A 63 -13.70 4.74 -8.07
C LEU A 63 -14.93 5.59 -8.39
N ASP A 64 -14.70 6.83 -8.82
CA ASP A 64 -15.75 7.75 -9.21
C ASP A 64 -15.54 8.35 -10.60
N ALA A 65 -16.65 8.78 -11.20
CA ALA A 65 -16.67 9.44 -12.49
C ALA A 65 -16.81 10.96 -12.34
N PHE A 66 -16.06 11.70 -13.13
CA PHE A 66 -16.00 13.17 -13.11
C PHE A 66 -16.03 13.73 -14.54
N TYR A 67 -16.38 15.01 -14.64
CA TYR A 67 -16.15 15.81 -15.84
C TYR A 67 -15.49 17.12 -15.47
N ARG A 68 -14.90 17.80 -16.46
CA ARG A 68 -14.28 19.12 -16.26
C ARG A 68 -15.15 20.19 -16.92
N SER A 69 -15.40 21.27 -16.18
CA SER A 69 -16.04 22.50 -16.68
C SER A 69 -15.30 23.69 -16.12
N ASN A 70 -14.91 24.63 -16.96
CA ASN A 70 -14.15 25.82 -16.58
C ASN A 70 -12.91 25.54 -15.73
N GLY A 71 -12.18 24.45 -16.05
CA GLY A 71 -10.99 24.03 -15.31
C GLY A 71 -11.26 23.32 -13.98
N GLN A 72 -12.49 23.33 -13.49
CA GLN A 72 -12.90 22.68 -12.25
C GLN A 72 -13.41 21.26 -12.52
N ARG A 73 -13.28 20.39 -11.51
CA ARG A 73 -13.73 18.99 -11.53
C ARG A 73 -15.08 18.86 -10.83
N PHE A 74 -16.06 18.30 -11.54
CA PHE A 74 -17.39 18.06 -11.03
C PHE A 74 -17.72 16.55 -11.10
N PRO A 75 -18.51 16.01 -10.16
CA PRO A 75 -18.98 14.63 -10.23
C PRO A 75 -19.85 14.40 -11.47
N PHE A 76 -19.57 13.33 -12.23
CA PHE A 76 -20.41 12.89 -13.34
C PHE A 76 -21.59 12.09 -12.79
N ARG A 77 -22.80 12.61 -13.01
CA ARG A 77 -24.04 11.99 -12.51
C ARG A 77 -25.10 11.94 -13.63
N PRO A 78 -25.86 10.82 -13.75
CA PRO A 78 -25.73 9.60 -12.93
C PRO A 78 -24.43 8.84 -13.23
N LYS A 79 -23.83 8.23 -12.19
CA LYS A 79 -22.65 7.37 -12.34
C LYS A 79 -23.05 6.14 -13.16
N PRO A 80 -22.30 5.77 -14.21
CA PRO A 80 -22.61 4.58 -15.00
C PRO A 80 -22.62 3.32 -14.14
N ALA A 81 -23.59 2.45 -14.34
CA ALA A 81 -23.81 1.24 -13.52
C ALA A 81 -22.56 0.35 -13.50
N TRP A 82 -21.92 0.13 -14.66
CA TRP A 82 -20.71 -0.69 -14.79
C TRP A 82 -19.49 -0.17 -14.01
N VAL A 83 -19.47 1.10 -13.56
CA VAL A 83 -18.40 1.63 -12.69
C VAL A 83 -18.59 1.13 -11.25
N SER A 84 -19.84 0.98 -10.81
CA SER A 84 -20.18 0.52 -9.46
C SER A 84 -20.29 -1.00 -9.38
N ASP A 85 -20.76 -1.61 -10.46
CA ASP A 85 -20.96 -3.05 -10.62
C ASP A 85 -20.54 -3.45 -12.06
N PRO A 86 -19.25 -3.79 -12.26
CA PRO A 86 -18.73 -4.12 -13.60
C PRO A 86 -19.27 -5.41 -14.18
N GLU A 87 -19.61 -6.40 -13.35
CA GLU A 87 -20.03 -7.75 -13.76
C GLU A 87 -21.35 -8.18 -13.12
N PRO A 88 -22.46 -7.45 -13.35
CA PRO A 88 -23.72 -7.68 -12.66
C PRO A 88 -24.29 -9.08 -12.86
N ASP A 89 -24.07 -9.67 -14.04
CA ASP A 89 -24.61 -11.00 -14.40
C ASP A 89 -23.74 -12.15 -13.88
N ALA A 90 -22.50 -11.89 -13.47
CA ALA A 90 -21.56 -12.92 -13.04
C ALA A 90 -21.60 -13.18 -11.52
N GLY A 91 -22.28 -12.32 -10.76
CA GLY A 91 -22.33 -12.41 -9.30
C GLY A 91 -21.02 -12.05 -8.58
N PHE A 92 -20.07 -11.45 -9.29
CA PHE A 92 -18.83 -10.92 -8.72
C PHE A 92 -19.03 -9.49 -8.27
N THR A 93 -18.41 -9.13 -7.15
CA THR A 93 -18.42 -7.76 -6.67
C THR A 93 -17.45 -6.86 -7.47
N ARG A 94 -17.61 -5.55 -7.34
CA ARG A 94 -16.64 -4.59 -7.89
C ARG A 94 -15.20 -4.89 -7.42
N ILE A 95 -15.05 -5.30 -6.16
CA ILE A 95 -13.75 -5.63 -5.60
C ILE A 95 -13.17 -6.86 -6.29
N ASP A 96 -13.94 -7.92 -6.48
CA ASP A 96 -13.49 -9.14 -7.17
C ASP A 96 -13.04 -8.84 -8.61
N HIS A 97 -13.78 -7.99 -9.33
CA HIS A 97 -13.44 -7.56 -10.68
C HIS A 97 -12.06 -6.88 -10.73
N TYR A 98 -11.86 -5.84 -9.91
CA TYR A 98 -10.57 -5.13 -9.90
C TYR A 98 -9.44 -6.00 -9.33
N GLN A 99 -9.74 -6.89 -8.38
CA GLN A 99 -8.77 -7.85 -7.87
C GLN A 99 -8.28 -8.79 -8.97
N ALA A 100 -9.19 -9.39 -9.75
CA ALA A 100 -8.85 -10.24 -10.90
C ALA A 100 -8.04 -9.48 -11.96
N MET A 101 -8.39 -8.22 -12.22
CA MET A 101 -7.64 -7.34 -13.11
C MET A 101 -6.20 -7.13 -12.63
N HIS A 102 -6.02 -6.77 -11.37
CA HIS A 102 -4.68 -6.54 -10.80
C HIS A 102 -3.86 -7.81 -10.72
N VAL A 103 -4.47 -8.97 -10.42
CA VAL A 103 -3.79 -10.26 -10.49
C VAL A 103 -3.28 -10.53 -11.90
N SER A 104 -4.11 -10.28 -12.92
CA SER A 104 -3.71 -10.45 -14.33
C SER A 104 -2.56 -9.52 -14.72
N LEU A 105 -2.60 -8.25 -14.32
CA LEU A 105 -1.53 -7.28 -14.55
C LEU A 105 -0.24 -7.64 -13.80
N ALA A 106 -0.35 -8.11 -12.56
CA ALA A 106 0.80 -8.47 -11.73
C ALA A 106 1.52 -9.74 -12.20
N THR A 107 0.82 -10.65 -12.87
CA THR A 107 1.36 -11.94 -13.30
C THR A 107 1.68 -11.99 -14.80
N ASP A 108 0.67 -11.76 -15.63
CA ASP A 108 0.80 -11.78 -17.10
C ASP A 108 1.31 -10.46 -17.68
N GLY A 109 1.12 -9.36 -16.96
CA GLY A 109 1.39 -8.01 -17.46
C GLY A 109 0.31 -7.47 -18.38
N ASN A 110 -0.80 -8.18 -18.52
CA ASN A 110 -1.95 -7.81 -19.35
C ASN A 110 -3.25 -8.10 -18.63
N SER A 111 -4.24 -7.24 -18.84
CA SER A 111 -5.62 -7.50 -18.46
C SER A 111 -6.52 -7.20 -19.64
N PHE A 112 -7.48 -8.06 -19.87
CA PHE A 112 -8.46 -7.96 -20.95
C PHE A 112 -9.86 -7.94 -20.34
N SER A 113 -10.62 -6.87 -20.61
CA SER A 113 -12.01 -6.76 -20.19
C SER A 113 -12.89 -6.78 -21.43
N ARG A 114 -13.78 -7.79 -21.54
CA ARG A 114 -14.77 -7.87 -22.59
C ARG A 114 -15.91 -6.91 -22.30
N LYS A 115 -16.25 -6.09 -23.28
CA LYS A 115 -17.38 -5.17 -23.23
C LYS A 115 -18.67 -5.90 -23.63
N THR A 116 -19.73 -5.71 -22.86
CA THR A 116 -21.07 -6.15 -23.21
C THR A 116 -21.99 -4.93 -23.26
N PHE A 117 -22.83 -4.85 -24.29
CA PHE A 117 -23.72 -3.73 -24.51
C PHE A 117 -25.18 -4.17 -24.34
N ASP A 118 -26.01 -3.26 -23.84
CA ASP A 118 -27.45 -3.44 -23.76
C ASP A 118 -28.11 -3.31 -25.15
N SER A 119 -29.42 -3.53 -25.22
CA SER A 119 -30.18 -3.39 -26.46
C SER A 119 -30.22 -1.95 -27.01
N ALA A 120 -29.93 -0.96 -26.21
CA ALA A 120 -29.82 0.46 -26.60
C ALA A 120 -28.41 0.84 -27.05
N GLY A 121 -27.44 -0.08 -26.99
CA GLY A 121 -26.05 0.16 -27.36
C GLY A 121 -25.22 0.82 -26.25
N ASN A 122 -25.73 0.90 -25.03
CA ASN A 122 -24.93 1.41 -23.91
C ASN A 122 -24.09 0.28 -23.29
N LEU A 123 -22.91 0.62 -22.79
CA LEU A 123 -22.06 -0.33 -22.08
C LEU A 123 -22.77 -0.82 -20.80
N SER A 124 -23.05 -2.10 -20.74
CA SER A 124 -23.74 -2.77 -19.62
C SER A 124 -22.75 -3.40 -18.64
N SER A 125 -21.79 -4.17 -19.16
CA SER A 125 -20.81 -4.86 -18.30
C SER A 125 -19.41 -4.94 -18.90
N LEU A 126 -18.44 -5.23 -18.02
CA LEU A 126 -17.02 -5.42 -18.34
C LEU A 126 -16.56 -6.72 -17.66
N SER A 127 -16.41 -7.81 -18.41
CA SER A 127 -16.00 -9.11 -17.86
C SER A 127 -14.51 -9.35 -18.05
N ILE A 128 -13.79 -9.70 -16.96
CA ILE A 128 -12.37 -10.00 -17.03
C ILE A 128 -12.15 -11.36 -17.69
N MET A 129 -11.31 -11.37 -18.73
CA MET A 129 -10.88 -12.59 -19.42
C MET A 129 -9.53 -13.07 -18.90
N ASP A 130 -9.32 -14.40 -18.83
CA ASP A 130 -8.01 -14.97 -18.53
C ASP A 130 -7.01 -14.59 -19.65
N PRO A 131 -5.92 -13.87 -19.34
CA PRO A 131 -4.96 -13.44 -20.34
C PRO A 131 -4.33 -14.59 -21.13
N ARG A 132 -4.27 -15.80 -20.55
CA ARG A 132 -3.72 -17.00 -21.21
C ARG A 132 -4.58 -17.49 -22.35
N ARG A 133 -5.88 -17.14 -22.34
CA ARG A 133 -6.85 -17.53 -23.38
C ARG A 133 -6.95 -16.50 -24.50
N VAL A 134 -6.28 -15.36 -24.38
CA VAL A 134 -6.37 -14.24 -25.34
C VAL A 134 -5.07 -14.11 -26.13
N ARG A 135 -5.12 -14.35 -27.42
CA ARG A 135 -4.05 -14.05 -28.38
C ARG A 135 -4.31 -12.71 -29.04
N ILE A 136 -3.28 -11.88 -29.20
CA ILE A 136 -3.38 -10.62 -29.93
C ILE A 136 -2.75 -10.80 -31.29
N ASP A 137 -3.47 -10.36 -32.34
CA ASP A 137 -3.01 -10.43 -33.73
C ASP A 137 -3.43 -9.15 -34.49
N ARG A 138 -3.09 -9.08 -35.76
CA ARG A 138 -3.55 -8.03 -36.67
C ARG A 138 -4.35 -8.64 -37.80
N ASP A 139 -5.50 -8.03 -38.10
CA ASP A 139 -6.29 -8.42 -39.26
C ASP A 139 -5.61 -8.01 -40.58
N SER A 140 -6.23 -8.35 -41.70
CA SER A 140 -5.73 -8.00 -43.06
C SER A 140 -5.64 -6.48 -43.30
N ARG A 141 -6.27 -5.67 -42.46
CA ARG A 141 -6.24 -4.19 -42.48
C ARG A 141 -5.30 -3.61 -41.42
N HIS A 142 -4.43 -4.44 -40.81
CA HIS A 142 -3.50 -4.08 -39.75
C HIS A 142 -4.15 -3.58 -38.43
N ARG A 143 -5.47 -3.78 -38.23
CA ARG A 143 -6.15 -3.44 -36.96
C ARG A 143 -5.90 -4.55 -35.95
N ILE A 144 -5.81 -4.19 -34.68
CA ILE A 144 -5.63 -5.12 -33.59
C ILE A 144 -6.91 -5.95 -33.41
N VAL A 145 -6.73 -7.27 -33.30
CA VAL A 145 -7.79 -8.23 -33.01
C VAL A 145 -7.36 -9.13 -31.86
N PHE A 146 -8.35 -9.55 -31.06
CA PHE A 146 -8.15 -10.42 -29.92
C PHE A 146 -8.83 -11.75 -30.21
N ILE A 147 -8.05 -12.82 -30.25
CA ILE A 147 -8.54 -14.17 -30.53
C ILE A 147 -8.64 -14.90 -29.20
N VAL A 148 -9.85 -15.19 -28.77
CA VAL A 148 -10.16 -15.87 -27.52
C VAL A 148 -10.36 -17.36 -27.79
N ASP A 149 -9.66 -18.22 -27.05
CA ASP A 149 -9.68 -19.69 -27.18
C ASP A 149 -9.40 -20.21 -28.62
N GLY A 150 -8.74 -19.41 -29.43
CA GLY A 150 -8.47 -19.75 -30.82
C GLY A 150 -9.69 -19.74 -31.75
N GLN A 151 -10.87 -19.39 -31.27
CA GLN A 151 -12.14 -19.48 -31.99
C GLN A 151 -12.82 -18.14 -32.19
N THR A 152 -12.93 -17.34 -31.14
CA THR A 152 -13.68 -16.08 -31.17
C THR A 152 -12.75 -14.93 -31.45
N THR A 153 -12.97 -14.19 -32.53
CA THR A 153 -12.23 -12.98 -32.85
C THR A 153 -13.01 -11.75 -32.38
N LEU A 154 -12.44 -10.97 -31.49
CA LEU A 154 -12.96 -9.72 -30.96
C LEU A 154 -12.11 -8.55 -31.46
N THR A 155 -12.69 -7.37 -31.51
CA THR A 155 -12.04 -6.13 -31.95
C THR A 155 -11.71 -5.23 -30.77
N GLU A 156 -11.08 -4.08 -31.02
CA GLU A 156 -10.86 -3.04 -30.01
C GLU A 156 -12.17 -2.43 -29.51
N ASP A 157 -13.25 -2.56 -30.29
CA ASP A 157 -14.58 -2.12 -29.86
C ASP A 157 -15.19 -3.09 -28.82
N ASP A 158 -14.77 -4.35 -28.81
CA ASP A 158 -15.29 -5.39 -27.92
C ASP A 158 -14.44 -5.59 -26.67
N VAL A 159 -13.19 -5.13 -26.67
CA VAL A 159 -12.22 -5.43 -25.59
C VAL A 159 -11.54 -4.15 -25.11
N VAL A 160 -11.35 -4.04 -23.80
CA VAL A 160 -10.39 -3.11 -23.21
C VAL A 160 -9.15 -3.88 -22.84
N HIS A 161 -8.04 -3.52 -23.43
CA HIS A 161 -6.74 -4.11 -23.14
C HIS A 161 -5.87 -3.13 -22.33
N ILE A 162 -5.45 -3.55 -21.15
CA ILE A 162 -4.58 -2.79 -20.24
C ILE A 162 -3.28 -3.54 -20.08
N THR A 163 -2.15 -2.83 -20.23
CA THR A 163 -0.80 -3.41 -20.08
C THR A 163 -0.08 -2.82 -18.89
N ASP A 164 0.67 -3.64 -18.15
CA ASP A 164 1.54 -3.14 -17.07
C ASP A 164 2.78 -2.44 -17.67
N LEU A 165 3.70 -3.19 -18.23
CA LEU A 165 4.87 -2.66 -18.92
C LEU A 165 4.87 -3.16 -20.38
N ARG A 166 4.87 -2.24 -21.33
CA ARG A 166 4.94 -2.59 -22.75
C ARG A 166 6.26 -2.16 -23.34
N ARG A 167 6.94 -3.09 -24.04
CA ARG A 167 8.13 -2.75 -24.81
C ARG A 167 7.73 -2.12 -26.17
N PRO A 168 8.52 -1.20 -26.72
CA PRO A 168 8.27 -0.65 -28.05
C PRO A 168 8.08 -1.74 -29.10
N GLY A 169 7.07 -1.60 -29.96
CA GLY A 169 6.74 -2.56 -31.01
C GLY A 169 5.96 -3.80 -30.58
N GLN A 170 5.80 -4.07 -29.30
CA GLN A 170 4.99 -5.19 -28.80
C GLN A 170 3.52 -4.80 -28.65
N LEU A 171 2.62 -5.74 -28.93
CA LEU A 171 1.19 -5.57 -28.70
C LEU A 171 0.80 -5.95 -27.26
N ARG A 172 1.47 -6.94 -26.68
CA ARG A 172 1.26 -7.37 -25.29
C ARG A 172 2.21 -6.67 -24.32
N GLY A 173 1.75 -6.50 -23.09
CA GLY A 173 2.58 -6.13 -21.95
C GLY A 173 3.51 -7.27 -21.54
N VAL A 174 4.57 -6.93 -20.85
CA VAL A 174 5.61 -7.87 -20.40
C VAL A 174 5.13 -8.64 -19.17
N SER A 175 5.15 -9.97 -19.25
CA SER A 175 4.86 -10.82 -18.10
C SER A 175 6.00 -10.77 -17.09
N ARG A 176 5.72 -10.35 -15.85
CA ARG A 176 6.72 -10.34 -14.77
C ARG A 176 7.22 -11.76 -14.47
N ILE A 177 6.31 -12.72 -14.44
CA ILE A 177 6.66 -14.13 -14.16
C ILE A 177 7.58 -14.69 -15.25
N HIS A 178 7.27 -14.42 -16.52
CA HIS A 178 8.09 -14.92 -17.62
C HIS A 178 9.50 -14.29 -17.63
N GLU A 179 9.58 -12.97 -17.50
CA GLU A 179 10.88 -12.27 -17.55
C GLU A 179 11.79 -12.68 -16.39
N LEU A 180 11.20 -12.97 -15.25
CA LEU A 180 11.92 -13.26 -14.00
C LEU A 180 11.91 -14.75 -13.65
N ARG A 181 11.56 -15.62 -14.62
CA ARG A 181 11.44 -17.05 -14.39
C ARG A 181 12.72 -17.69 -13.82
N GLU A 182 13.91 -17.19 -14.21
CA GLU A 182 15.19 -17.71 -13.68
C GLU A 182 15.31 -17.43 -12.17
N THR A 183 14.99 -16.20 -11.75
CA THR A 183 15.00 -15.82 -10.33
C THR A 183 13.96 -16.61 -9.53
N LEU A 184 12.73 -16.71 -10.05
CA LEU A 184 11.66 -17.46 -9.41
C LEU A 184 11.96 -18.97 -9.42
N GLY A 185 12.63 -19.47 -10.46
CA GLY A 185 13.10 -20.85 -10.57
C GLY A 185 14.14 -21.19 -9.50
N LEU A 186 15.09 -20.27 -9.28
CA LEU A 186 16.07 -20.43 -8.21
C LEU A 186 15.40 -20.43 -6.82
N THR A 187 14.43 -19.51 -6.61
CA THR A 187 13.63 -19.46 -5.38
C THR A 187 12.93 -20.80 -5.14
N LYS A 188 12.27 -21.33 -6.16
CA LYS A 188 11.53 -22.60 -6.10
C LYS A 188 12.47 -23.79 -5.86
N ALA A 189 13.60 -23.83 -6.56
CA ALA A 189 14.60 -24.87 -6.36
C ALA A 189 15.18 -24.86 -4.95
N LEU A 190 15.38 -23.68 -4.36
CA LEU A 190 15.84 -23.53 -2.98
C LEU A 190 14.78 -24.03 -1.98
N GLU A 191 13.49 -23.76 -2.22
CA GLU A 191 12.41 -24.33 -1.40
C GLU A 191 12.37 -25.86 -1.48
N GLU A 192 12.47 -26.44 -2.69
CA GLU A 192 12.47 -27.89 -2.91
C GLU A 192 13.70 -28.54 -2.29
N PHE A 193 14.88 -27.94 -2.46
CA PHE A 193 16.10 -28.40 -1.81
C PHE A 193 15.97 -28.37 -0.29
N SER A 194 15.45 -27.29 0.26
CA SER A 194 15.22 -27.16 1.70
C SER A 194 14.26 -28.23 2.21
N ALA A 195 13.16 -28.45 1.49
CA ALA A 195 12.17 -29.46 1.84
C ALA A 195 12.76 -30.87 1.79
N ALA A 196 13.55 -31.19 0.75
CA ALA A 196 14.26 -32.47 0.62
C ALA A 196 15.29 -32.66 1.72
N PHE A 197 16.07 -31.62 2.02
CA PHE A 197 17.07 -31.68 3.10
C PHE A 197 16.44 -31.96 4.47
N PHE A 198 15.40 -31.25 4.83
CA PHE A 198 14.67 -31.52 6.08
C PHE A 198 13.91 -32.85 6.03
N GLY A 199 13.34 -33.21 4.88
CA GLY A 199 12.60 -34.44 4.69
C GLY A 199 13.48 -35.69 4.77
N SER A 200 14.75 -35.58 4.35
CA SER A 200 15.76 -36.66 4.49
C SER A 200 16.37 -36.77 5.90
N GLY A 201 15.95 -35.89 6.83
CA GLY A 201 16.45 -35.94 8.20
C GLY A 201 17.79 -35.23 8.39
N SER A 202 18.10 -34.26 7.55
CA SER A 202 19.37 -33.49 7.58
C SER A 202 20.62 -34.38 7.43
N THR A 203 20.47 -35.59 6.89
CA THR A 203 21.60 -36.47 6.58
C THR A 203 22.34 -35.88 5.39
N THR A 204 23.50 -35.35 5.64
CA THR A 204 24.41 -34.87 4.60
C THR A 204 24.79 -36.00 3.66
N SER A 205 24.93 -35.67 2.38
CA SER A 205 25.45 -36.63 1.40
C SER A 205 26.77 -37.19 1.88
N GLY A 206 26.90 -38.51 1.86
CA GLY A 206 28.11 -39.20 2.26
C GLY A 206 28.18 -40.58 1.62
N VAL A 207 29.33 -41.17 1.76
CA VAL A 207 29.63 -42.53 1.24
C VAL A 207 29.85 -43.45 2.42
N ILE A 208 29.28 -44.63 2.33
CA ILE A 208 29.58 -45.73 3.27
C ILE A 208 30.82 -46.43 2.72
N GLU A 209 31.98 -46.21 3.35
CA GLU A 209 33.20 -46.93 3.04
C GLU A 209 33.17 -48.27 3.74
N VAL A 210 33.34 -49.37 2.99
CA VAL A 210 33.41 -50.72 3.52
C VAL A 210 34.79 -51.31 3.22
N PRO A 211 35.53 -51.81 4.21
CA PRO A 211 36.81 -52.44 3.95
C PRO A 211 36.60 -53.79 3.25
N GLY A 212 37.10 -53.92 2.03
CA GLY A 212 37.04 -55.15 1.21
C GLY A 212 36.04 -55.06 0.03
N GLU A 213 36.00 -56.11 -0.79
CA GLU A 213 35.10 -56.21 -1.94
C GLU A 213 33.65 -56.46 -1.46
N VAL A 214 32.72 -55.67 -1.96
CA VAL A 214 31.28 -55.76 -1.67
C VAL A 214 30.57 -56.12 -2.95
N THR A 215 29.70 -57.10 -2.92
CA THR A 215 28.85 -57.44 -4.06
C THR A 215 27.76 -56.40 -4.24
N GLU A 216 27.23 -56.23 -5.45
CA GLU A 216 26.17 -55.25 -5.75
C GLU A 216 24.95 -55.42 -4.83
N GLN A 217 24.52 -56.66 -4.58
CA GLN A 217 23.41 -56.94 -3.64
C GLN A 217 23.68 -56.50 -2.20
N GLN A 218 24.94 -56.62 -1.75
CA GLN A 218 25.33 -56.16 -0.41
C GLN A 218 25.39 -54.61 -0.34
N ALA A 219 25.83 -53.96 -1.40
CA ALA A 219 25.85 -52.51 -1.49
C ALA A 219 24.42 -51.95 -1.45
N GLU A 220 23.51 -52.52 -2.23
CA GLU A 220 22.08 -52.13 -2.22
C GLU A 220 21.43 -52.38 -0.84
N ALA A 221 21.70 -53.52 -0.20
CA ALA A 221 21.16 -53.79 1.12
C ALA A 221 21.66 -52.80 2.20
N LEU A 222 22.93 -52.38 2.12
CA LEU A 222 23.49 -51.36 3.02
C LEU A 222 22.86 -49.98 2.76
N GLN A 223 22.70 -49.57 1.50
CA GLN A 223 22.04 -48.31 1.11
C GLN A 223 20.59 -48.31 1.59
N ASP A 224 19.83 -49.36 1.29
CA ASP A 224 18.43 -49.50 1.68
C ASP A 224 18.26 -49.48 3.21
N GLY A 225 19.14 -50.19 3.92
CA GLY A 225 19.14 -50.22 5.39
C GLY A 225 19.41 -48.86 6.00
N TRP A 226 20.36 -48.12 5.41
CA TRP A 226 20.68 -46.75 5.81
C TRP A 226 19.51 -45.81 5.56
N GLU A 227 18.94 -45.82 4.34
CA GLU A 227 17.78 -44.98 4.00
C GLU A 227 16.57 -45.25 4.90
N LYS A 228 16.20 -46.52 5.11
CA LYS A 228 15.10 -46.92 6.00
C LYS A 228 15.31 -46.48 7.45
N GLY A 229 16.57 -46.43 7.89
CA GLY A 229 16.96 -46.01 9.24
C GLY A 229 16.91 -44.50 9.47
N HIS A 230 17.21 -43.68 8.45
CA HIS A 230 17.44 -42.26 8.58
C HIS A 230 16.43 -41.36 7.82
N ARG A 231 15.64 -41.92 6.89
CA ARG A 231 14.68 -41.19 6.10
C ARG A 231 13.49 -40.71 6.95
N GLY A 232 13.26 -39.39 6.94
CA GLY A 232 12.11 -38.71 7.56
C GLY A 232 12.44 -37.94 8.84
N LEU A 233 11.75 -36.85 9.07
CA LEU A 233 11.93 -35.92 10.20
C LEU A 233 12.00 -36.57 11.59
N ARG A 234 11.22 -37.65 11.80
CA ARG A 234 11.19 -38.39 13.10
C ARG A 234 12.40 -39.26 13.33
N LYS A 235 13.22 -39.54 12.29
CA LYS A 235 14.39 -40.41 12.35
C LYS A 235 15.70 -39.64 12.17
N ALA A 236 15.64 -38.34 11.99
CA ALA A 236 16.77 -37.44 11.67
C ALA A 236 17.95 -37.52 12.65
N HIS A 237 17.69 -37.82 13.90
CA HIS A 237 18.70 -37.90 14.97
C HIS A 237 18.91 -39.29 15.50
N ARG A 238 18.47 -40.36 14.78
CA ARG A 238 18.73 -41.74 15.21
C ARG A 238 20.21 -42.07 14.95
N PRO A 239 20.92 -42.59 15.96
CA PRO A 239 22.28 -43.07 15.74
C PRO A 239 22.24 -44.25 14.75
N GLY A 240 23.04 -44.17 13.68
CA GLY A 240 23.22 -45.27 12.74
C GLY A 240 24.25 -46.26 13.30
N VAL A 241 23.97 -47.54 13.21
CA VAL A 241 24.91 -48.61 13.53
C VAL A 241 25.42 -49.20 12.22
N LEU A 242 26.72 -49.02 11.96
CA LEU A 242 27.40 -49.62 10.83
C LEU A 242 28.13 -50.90 11.32
N SER A 243 27.99 -52.01 10.59
CA SER A 243 28.64 -53.31 10.87
C SER A 243 29.84 -53.51 9.94
N ALA A 244 30.64 -54.55 10.21
CA ALA A 244 31.75 -55.05 9.37
C ALA A 244 32.84 -53.98 9.06
N GLY A 245 33.08 -53.05 10.00
CA GLY A 245 34.12 -52.03 9.81
C GLY A 245 33.75 -50.88 8.85
N ALA A 246 32.51 -50.82 8.39
CA ALA A 246 32.02 -49.73 7.53
C ALA A 246 32.11 -48.40 8.24
N LYS A 247 32.51 -47.37 7.51
CA LYS A 247 32.60 -45.98 8.01
C LYS A 247 31.74 -45.08 7.17
N TRP A 248 31.04 -44.14 7.83
CA TRP A 248 30.35 -43.05 7.15
C TRP A 248 31.33 -41.92 6.92
N VAL A 249 31.58 -41.58 5.65
CA VAL A 249 32.42 -40.45 5.25
C VAL A 249 31.52 -39.39 4.61
N LYS A 250 31.47 -38.22 5.22
CA LYS A 250 30.74 -37.08 4.72
C LYS A 250 31.42 -36.52 3.48
N THR A 251 30.74 -36.53 2.33
CA THR A 251 31.27 -36.00 1.06
C THR A 251 30.67 -34.67 0.66
N GLY A 252 29.61 -34.22 1.34
CA GLY A 252 28.92 -32.97 1.07
C GLY A 252 29.58 -31.74 1.73
N VAL A 253 29.44 -30.61 1.12
CA VAL A 253 29.76 -29.31 1.72
C VAL A 253 28.84 -29.10 2.91
N ASP A 254 29.38 -28.71 4.06
CA ASP A 254 28.59 -28.25 5.20
C ASP A 254 27.85 -27.00 4.78
N ASN A 255 26.60 -27.17 4.38
CA ASN A 255 25.73 -26.03 4.10
C ASN A 255 25.41 -25.39 5.45
N ASP A 256 26.13 -24.33 5.77
CA ASP A 256 25.87 -23.56 6.99
C ASP A 256 24.39 -23.16 6.98
N GLN A 257 23.64 -23.59 7.99
CA GLN A 257 22.21 -23.27 8.10
C GLN A 257 21.96 -21.75 8.01
N ALA A 258 22.91 -20.95 8.45
CA ALA A 258 22.90 -19.50 8.35
C ALA A 258 22.96 -19.02 6.90
N GLN A 259 23.76 -19.64 6.01
CA GLN A 259 23.84 -19.27 4.59
C GLN A 259 22.55 -19.60 3.86
N MET A 260 21.92 -20.72 4.18
CA MET A 260 20.64 -21.11 3.62
C MET A 260 19.51 -20.17 4.04
N LEU A 261 19.50 -19.75 5.31
CA LEU A 261 18.54 -18.76 5.81
C LEU A 261 18.73 -17.40 5.14
N GLY A 262 19.98 -16.95 5.03
CA GLY A 262 20.33 -15.70 4.32
C GLY A 262 19.95 -15.72 2.84
N SER A 263 20.10 -16.87 2.17
CA SER A 263 19.66 -17.03 0.78
C SER A 263 18.15 -16.91 0.64
N ARG A 264 17.36 -17.45 1.57
CA ARG A 264 15.90 -17.32 1.58
C ARG A 264 15.45 -15.86 1.83
N GLU A 265 16.08 -15.16 2.76
CA GLU A 265 15.83 -13.75 3.01
C GLU A 265 16.10 -12.92 1.76
N PHE A 266 17.26 -13.14 1.10
CA PHE A 266 17.60 -12.46 -0.14
C PHE A 266 16.57 -12.70 -1.26
N MET A 267 16.06 -13.94 -1.41
CA MET A 267 15.04 -14.25 -2.41
C MET A 267 13.72 -13.52 -2.15
N VAL A 268 13.34 -13.34 -0.88
CA VAL A 268 12.16 -12.53 -0.53
C VAL A 268 12.37 -11.08 -0.93
N GLU A 269 13.55 -10.51 -0.67
CA GLU A 269 13.89 -9.13 -1.06
C GLU A 269 13.90 -8.96 -2.58
N GLU A 270 14.38 -9.96 -3.34
CA GLU A 270 14.33 -9.95 -4.81
C GLU A 270 12.87 -9.86 -5.31
N VAL A 271 11.97 -10.67 -4.77
CA VAL A 271 10.55 -10.60 -5.14
C VAL A 271 9.93 -9.26 -4.74
N CYS A 272 10.27 -8.72 -3.56
CA CYS A 272 9.86 -7.38 -3.14
C CYS A 272 10.28 -6.32 -4.16
N ARG A 273 11.51 -6.40 -4.67
CA ARG A 273 12.06 -5.50 -5.68
C ARG A 273 11.34 -5.63 -7.02
N ILE A 274 11.04 -6.85 -7.44
CA ILE A 274 10.30 -7.16 -8.67
C ILE A 274 8.89 -6.53 -8.66
N TYR A 275 8.20 -6.65 -7.54
CA TYR A 275 6.85 -6.12 -7.37
C TYR A 275 6.82 -4.67 -6.89
N ARG A 276 7.98 -4.07 -6.59
CA ARG A 276 8.14 -2.71 -6.04
C ARG A 276 7.38 -2.55 -4.72
N ILE A 277 7.45 -3.55 -3.87
CA ILE A 277 6.81 -3.57 -2.56
C ILE A 277 7.91 -3.41 -1.50
N PRO A 278 7.79 -2.47 -0.57
CA PRO A 278 8.69 -2.39 0.57
C PRO A 278 8.65 -3.69 1.41
N PRO A 279 9.80 -4.26 1.78
CA PRO A 279 9.86 -5.58 2.45
C PRO A 279 9.03 -5.68 3.73
N HIS A 280 8.86 -4.58 4.47
CA HIS A 280 8.07 -4.57 5.71
C HIS A 280 6.59 -4.90 5.47
N LEU A 281 6.02 -4.56 4.31
CA LEU A 281 4.64 -4.88 3.95
C LEU A 281 4.43 -6.38 3.68
N LEU A 282 5.51 -7.11 3.40
CA LEU A 282 5.53 -8.57 3.29
C LEU A 282 6.15 -9.25 4.53
N GLN A 283 6.26 -8.51 5.63
CA GLN A 283 6.80 -8.97 6.92
C GLN A 283 8.23 -9.55 6.83
N SER A 284 9.05 -9.01 5.93
CA SER A 284 10.43 -9.44 5.68
C SER A 284 11.49 -8.53 6.31
N THR A 285 11.17 -7.84 7.40
CA THR A 285 12.13 -6.98 8.09
C THR A 285 12.48 -7.54 9.46
N LYS A 286 13.76 -7.37 9.85
CA LYS A 286 14.22 -7.78 11.18
C LYS A 286 13.53 -6.90 12.25
N PRO A 287 13.06 -7.49 13.36
CA PRO A 287 12.48 -6.72 14.45
C PRO A 287 13.44 -5.63 14.93
N GLY A 288 12.95 -4.40 15.08
CA GLY A 288 13.74 -3.26 15.56
C GLY A 288 14.65 -2.58 14.53
N SER A 289 14.64 -2.99 13.26
CA SER A 289 15.46 -2.40 12.20
C SER A 289 14.93 -1.10 11.63
N MET A 290 13.69 -0.71 11.94
CA MET A 290 13.04 0.46 11.35
C MET A 290 12.35 1.32 12.42
N SER A 291 12.42 2.66 12.25
CA SER A 291 11.62 3.59 13.04
C SER A 291 10.20 3.72 12.48
N TYR A 292 9.24 4.18 13.30
CA TYR A 292 7.87 4.43 12.84
C TYR A 292 7.80 5.43 11.69
N ALA A 293 8.59 6.50 11.72
CA ALA A 293 8.68 7.48 10.64
C ALA A 293 9.13 6.85 9.32
N SER A 294 10.12 5.96 9.36
CA SER A 294 10.59 5.23 8.17
C SER A 294 9.52 4.30 7.59
N VAL A 295 8.71 3.65 8.44
CA VAL A 295 7.61 2.79 7.99
C VAL A 295 6.53 3.61 7.28
N GLU A 296 6.19 4.78 7.80
CA GLU A 296 5.20 5.66 7.19
C GLU A 296 5.68 6.18 5.82
N GLU A 297 6.94 6.63 5.72
CA GLU A 297 7.52 7.09 4.47
C GLU A 297 7.57 5.98 3.41
N LEU A 298 7.96 4.77 3.78
CA LEU A 298 7.96 3.62 2.87
C LEU A 298 6.56 3.21 2.44
N SER A 299 5.56 3.34 3.31
CA SER A 299 4.16 3.10 2.97
C SER A 299 3.65 4.14 1.96
N LYS A 300 3.99 5.43 2.15
CA LYS A 300 3.72 6.50 1.16
C LYS A 300 4.44 6.25 -0.17
N ALA A 301 5.69 5.80 -0.12
CA ALA A 301 6.46 5.43 -1.31
C ALA A 301 5.79 4.27 -2.07
N PHE A 302 5.27 3.24 -1.40
CA PHE A 302 4.51 2.16 -2.02
C PHE A 302 3.28 2.69 -2.76
N VAL A 303 2.50 3.57 -2.15
CA VAL A 303 1.34 4.19 -2.81
C VAL A 303 1.79 4.99 -4.03
N THR A 304 2.80 5.84 -3.89
CA THR A 304 3.27 6.74 -4.95
C THR A 304 3.89 6.00 -6.14
N TYR A 305 4.75 5.00 -5.89
CA TYR A 305 5.55 4.37 -6.94
C TYR A 305 4.99 3.03 -7.43
N THR A 306 4.05 2.43 -6.71
CA THR A 306 3.47 1.13 -7.09
C THR A 306 1.98 1.23 -7.36
N VAL A 307 1.19 1.72 -6.42
CA VAL A 307 -0.28 1.77 -6.55
C VAL A 307 -0.70 2.81 -7.59
N LEU A 308 -0.26 4.08 -7.47
CA LEU A 308 -0.66 5.16 -8.38
C LEU A 308 -0.43 4.85 -9.85
N PRO A 309 0.74 4.33 -10.29
CA PRO A 309 0.95 3.98 -11.69
C PRO A 309 -0.01 2.90 -12.20
N LEU A 310 -0.36 1.91 -11.35
CA LEU A 310 -1.28 0.84 -11.72
C LEU A 310 -2.71 1.35 -11.90
N VAL A 311 -3.23 2.08 -10.90
CA VAL A 311 -4.60 2.60 -10.97
C VAL A 311 -4.76 3.66 -12.06
N SER A 312 -3.72 4.49 -12.32
CA SER A 312 -3.76 5.48 -13.40
C SER A 312 -3.92 4.87 -14.78
N LYS A 313 -3.37 3.67 -15.03
CA LYS A 313 -3.57 2.96 -16.29
C LYS A 313 -5.02 2.52 -16.47
N ILE A 314 -5.66 2.08 -15.40
CA ILE A 314 -7.06 1.70 -15.40
C ILE A 314 -7.94 2.93 -15.60
N GLU A 315 -7.63 4.03 -14.89
CA GLU A 315 -8.31 5.32 -15.07
C GLU A 315 -8.27 5.77 -16.53
N ASP A 316 -7.10 5.75 -17.17
CA ASP A 316 -6.95 6.15 -18.57
C ASP A 316 -7.72 5.23 -19.53
N ALA A 317 -7.60 3.91 -19.34
CA ALA A 317 -8.25 2.94 -20.20
C ALA A 317 -9.77 2.98 -20.09
N TYR A 318 -10.30 3.01 -18.88
CA TYR A 318 -11.74 2.99 -18.62
C TYR A 318 -12.40 4.36 -18.81
N SER A 319 -11.66 5.47 -18.67
CA SER A 319 -12.18 6.80 -19.00
C SER A 319 -12.60 6.93 -20.46
N LYS A 320 -11.95 6.20 -21.37
CA LYS A 320 -12.31 6.16 -22.80
C LYS A 320 -13.71 5.56 -23.07
N LEU A 321 -14.26 4.86 -22.08
CA LEU A 321 -15.61 4.29 -22.15
C LEU A 321 -16.71 5.29 -21.75
N LEU A 322 -16.32 6.45 -21.20
CA LEU A 322 -17.25 7.48 -20.77
C LEU A 322 -17.52 8.48 -21.89
N PRO A 323 -18.74 9.00 -21.99
CA PRO A 323 -19.09 10.03 -22.97
C PRO A 323 -18.57 11.42 -22.59
N GLY A 324 -18.46 12.30 -23.57
CA GLY A 324 -18.33 13.75 -23.37
C GLY A 324 -17.06 14.22 -22.66
N GLY A 325 -15.95 13.45 -22.72
CA GLY A 325 -14.70 13.84 -22.04
C GLY A 325 -14.76 13.68 -20.51
N ALA A 326 -15.75 12.93 -20.02
CA ALA A 326 -15.77 12.48 -18.63
C ALA A 326 -14.61 11.50 -18.38
N PHE A 327 -14.18 11.39 -17.14
CA PHE A 327 -13.05 10.54 -16.75
C PHE A 327 -13.29 9.89 -15.39
N LEU A 328 -12.64 8.77 -15.19
CA LEU A 328 -12.63 8.03 -13.93
C LEU A 328 -11.43 8.45 -13.08
N LYS A 329 -11.62 8.41 -11.76
CA LYS A 329 -10.54 8.66 -10.81
C LYS A 329 -10.70 7.79 -9.58
N PHE A 330 -9.64 7.05 -9.25
CA PHE A 330 -9.53 6.36 -7.97
C PHE A 330 -9.23 7.37 -6.86
N ASN A 331 -9.88 7.22 -5.74
CA ASN A 331 -9.52 7.96 -4.55
C ASN A 331 -8.46 7.20 -3.76
N VAL A 332 -7.23 7.67 -3.84
CA VAL A 332 -6.07 7.11 -3.11
C VAL A 332 -5.82 7.80 -1.78
N ASP A 333 -6.55 8.89 -1.49
CA ASP A 333 -6.33 9.71 -0.29
C ASP A 333 -6.44 8.88 0.99
N GLY A 334 -7.30 7.84 0.98
CA GLY A 334 -7.43 6.91 2.09
C GLY A 334 -6.16 6.13 2.42
N LEU A 335 -5.32 5.81 1.41
CA LEU A 335 -4.04 5.11 1.60
C LEU A 335 -2.91 6.05 2.04
N LEU A 336 -3.02 7.34 1.70
CA LEU A 336 -2.06 8.37 2.05
C LEU A 336 -2.45 9.08 3.36
N ARG A 337 -3.54 8.63 3.99
CA ARG A 337 -4.02 9.24 5.23
C ARG A 337 -2.91 9.21 6.28
N ALA A 338 -2.40 10.39 6.58
CA ALA A 338 -1.60 10.68 7.75
C ALA A 338 -2.33 10.28 9.04
N SER A 339 -1.64 10.29 10.16
CA SER A 339 -2.27 10.06 11.47
C SER A 339 -3.52 10.94 11.63
N LEU A 340 -4.45 10.54 12.47
CA LEU A 340 -5.67 11.34 12.75
C LEU A 340 -5.29 12.79 13.13
N THR A 341 -4.22 12.94 13.88
CA THR A 341 -3.69 14.23 14.33
C THR A 341 -3.23 15.10 13.16
N ASP A 342 -2.42 14.54 12.24
CA ASP A 342 -1.90 15.29 11.09
C ASP A 342 -3.01 15.67 10.12
N ARG A 343 -4.01 14.79 9.97
CA ARG A 343 -5.17 15.03 9.13
C ARG A 343 -6.01 16.18 9.66
N TYR A 344 -6.31 16.19 10.96
CA TYR A 344 -7.06 17.27 11.59
C TYR A 344 -6.26 18.58 11.64
N ALA A 345 -4.93 18.52 11.77
CA ALA A 345 -4.07 19.68 11.63
C ALA A 345 -4.16 20.25 10.20
N ALA A 346 -4.08 19.40 9.18
CA ALA A 346 -4.23 19.82 7.78
C ALA A 346 -5.63 20.42 7.49
N TYR A 347 -6.71 19.83 8.04
CA TYR A 347 -8.06 20.39 7.93
C TYR A 347 -8.19 21.75 8.63
N SER A 348 -7.60 21.89 9.81
CA SER A 348 -7.55 23.16 10.52
C SER A 348 -6.88 24.25 9.68
N VAL A 349 -5.71 23.94 9.10
CA VAL A 349 -5.00 24.86 8.20
C VAL A 349 -5.86 25.18 6.96
N GLY A 350 -6.49 24.17 6.34
CA GLY A 350 -7.31 24.35 5.14
C GLY A 350 -8.56 25.20 5.38
N THR A 351 -9.22 25.02 6.52
CA THR A 351 -10.39 25.82 6.91
C THR A 351 -9.99 27.24 7.30
N GLN A 352 -8.87 27.42 8.00
CA GLN A 352 -8.33 28.74 8.34
C GLN A 352 -7.88 29.52 7.11
N ALA A 353 -7.28 28.86 6.13
CA ALA A 353 -6.86 29.47 4.86
C ALA A 353 -8.05 29.73 3.91
N GLY A 354 -9.25 29.23 4.21
CA GLY A 354 -10.48 29.50 3.46
C GLY A 354 -10.66 28.69 2.17
N PHE A 355 -9.81 27.73 1.88
CA PHE A 355 -9.98 26.85 0.71
C PHE A 355 -10.76 25.56 1.00
N LEU A 356 -11.05 25.24 2.28
CA LEU A 356 -11.93 24.16 2.71
C LEU A 356 -13.10 24.71 3.52
N ALA A 357 -14.32 24.33 3.18
CA ALA A 357 -15.49 24.55 4.00
C ALA A 357 -15.61 23.45 5.08
N VAL A 358 -16.35 23.76 6.15
CA VAL A 358 -16.60 22.78 7.23
C VAL A 358 -17.29 21.52 6.69
N ASN A 359 -18.25 21.66 5.77
CA ASN A 359 -18.95 20.54 5.16
C ASN A 359 -18.05 19.74 4.20
N ASP A 360 -16.99 20.34 3.62
CA ASP A 360 -16.01 19.58 2.86
C ASP A 360 -15.22 18.63 3.75
N VAL A 361 -14.77 19.13 4.92
CA VAL A 361 -14.09 18.32 5.92
C VAL A 361 -15.00 17.21 6.45
N ARG A 362 -16.25 17.54 6.77
CA ARG A 362 -17.25 16.57 7.25
C ARG A 362 -17.49 15.47 6.23
N ARG A 363 -17.57 15.82 4.94
CA ARG A 363 -17.70 14.87 3.83
C ARG A 363 -16.49 13.95 3.68
N LEU A 364 -15.28 14.48 3.92
CA LEU A 364 -14.04 13.69 3.92
C LEU A 364 -13.98 12.68 5.07
N GLU A 365 -14.69 12.94 6.16
CA GLU A 365 -14.77 12.08 7.36
C GLU A 365 -16.11 11.31 7.46
N ASP A 366 -16.89 11.24 6.37
CA ASP A 366 -18.22 10.58 6.30
C ASP A 366 -19.20 11.07 7.37
N LEU A 367 -19.07 12.35 7.77
CA LEU A 367 -19.98 12.97 8.73
C LEU A 367 -21.12 13.71 8.00
N PRO A 368 -22.34 13.75 8.55
CA PRO A 368 -23.46 14.49 7.96
C PRO A 368 -23.17 15.99 7.89
N ALA A 369 -23.63 16.64 6.82
CA ALA A 369 -23.47 18.08 6.64
C ALA A 369 -24.19 18.86 7.73
N VAL A 370 -23.67 20.05 8.07
CA VAL A 370 -24.29 21.01 9.02
C VAL A 370 -24.73 22.25 8.28
N GLU A 371 -25.80 22.86 8.76
CA GLU A 371 -26.33 24.11 8.19
C GLU A 371 -25.29 25.23 8.29
N GLY A 372 -25.09 25.99 7.19
CA GLY A 372 -24.07 27.03 7.09
C GLY A 372 -22.63 26.55 7.03
N GLY A 373 -22.39 25.22 6.93
CA GLY A 373 -21.07 24.63 6.86
C GLY A 373 -20.42 24.68 5.48
N ASP A 374 -21.14 25.11 4.42
CA ASP A 374 -20.60 25.24 3.06
C ASP A 374 -19.89 26.59 2.84
N ALA A 375 -20.01 27.52 3.79
CA ALA A 375 -19.36 28.82 3.69
C ALA A 375 -17.85 28.72 3.97
N ASN A 376 -17.03 29.17 3.03
CA ASN A 376 -15.61 29.33 3.25
C ASN A 376 -15.35 30.53 4.16
N ARG A 377 -14.69 30.31 5.28
CA ARG A 377 -14.37 31.34 6.27
C ARG A 377 -12.87 31.56 6.28
N VAL A 378 -12.48 32.82 6.23
CA VAL A 378 -11.07 33.23 6.36
C VAL A 378 -10.94 34.25 7.50
N PRO A 379 -9.78 34.33 8.18
CA PRO A 379 -9.52 35.35 9.16
C PRO A 379 -9.74 36.75 8.54
N LEU A 380 -10.35 37.63 9.31
CA LEU A 380 -10.65 39.01 8.87
C LEU A 380 -9.40 39.75 8.33
N ALA A 381 -8.21 39.43 8.85
CA ALA A 381 -6.96 40.00 8.39
C ALA A 381 -6.62 39.67 6.91
N ASN A 382 -7.17 38.57 6.38
CA ASN A 382 -6.92 38.09 5.03
C ASN A 382 -8.09 38.35 4.05
N VAL A 383 -9.16 39.02 4.50
CA VAL A 383 -10.30 39.30 3.65
C VAL A 383 -10.02 40.55 2.87
N ASP A 384 -10.13 40.48 1.55
CA ASP A 384 -10.19 41.68 0.70
C ASP A 384 -11.48 42.44 1.02
N LEU A 385 -11.33 43.65 1.56
CA LEU A 385 -12.45 44.50 1.96
C LEU A 385 -13.39 44.82 0.78
N HIS A 386 -12.87 44.80 -0.44
CA HIS A 386 -13.68 44.98 -1.65
C HIS A 386 -14.48 43.74 -2.02
N ALA A 387 -13.90 42.54 -1.81
CA ALA A 387 -14.58 41.25 -2.08
C ALA A 387 -15.63 40.92 -1.03
N ALA A 388 -15.49 41.40 0.21
CA ALA A 388 -16.44 41.18 1.30
C ALA A 388 -17.78 41.92 1.14
N GLY A 389 -17.95 42.66 0.06
CA GLY A 389 -19.19 43.42 -0.19
C GLY A 389 -19.47 44.50 0.85
N LEU A 390 -18.46 44.91 1.61
CA LEU A 390 -18.59 46.02 2.56
C LEU A 390 -18.77 47.32 1.75
N THR A 391 -19.84 48.02 2.02
CA THR A 391 -20.05 49.33 1.45
C THR A 391 -18.93 50.26 1.92
N GLU A 392 -18.62 51.26 1.09
CA GLU A 392 -17.61 52.30 1.41
C GLU A 392 -17.85 52.90 2.82
N GLN A 393 -19.10 52.95 3.23
CA GLN A 393 -19.50 53.46 4.53
C GLN A 393 -19.13 52.51 5.68
N GLN A 394 -19.24 51.18 5.45
CA GLN A 394 -18.83 50.18 6.44
C GLN A 394 -17.31 50.11 6.62
N MET A 395 -16.57 50.34 5.51
CA MET A 395 -15.10 50.42 5.59
C MET A 395 -14.65 51.67 6.37
N LYS A 396 -15.28 52.82 6.14
CA LYS A 396 -15.01 54.04 6.92
C LYS A 396 -15.31 53.89 8.40
N VAL A 397 -16.41 53.21 8.75
CA VAL A 397 -16.76 52.90 10.16
C VAL A 397 -15.73 51.95 10.80
N ALA A 398 -15.29 50.92 10.09
CA ALA A 398 -14.26 50.00 10.59
C ALA A 398 -12.91 50.69 10.81
N GLN A 399 -12.50 51.59 9.89
CA GLN A 399 -11.27 52.39 10.03
C GLN A 399 -11.35 53.38 11.19
N ALA A 400 -12.49 54.04 11.38
CA ALA A 400 -12.70 54.93 12.52
C ALA A 400 -12.60 54.17 13.84
N ALA A 401 -13.23 52.98 13.94
CA ALA A 401 -13.15 52.12 15.12
C ALA A 401 -11.73 51.68 15.42
N GLN A 402 -10.90 51.37 14.40
CA GLN A 402 -9.49 51.02 14.58
C GLN A 402 -8.67 52.22 15.12
N LEU A 403 -8.89 53.42 14.62
CA LEU A 403 -8.21 54.62 15.11
C LEU A 403 -8.59 54.91 16.58
N ILE A 404 -9.86 54.77 16.92
CA ILE A 404 -10.36 54.99 18.30
C ILE A 404 -9.74 53.94 19.23
N ASN A 405 -9.70 52.67 18.83
CA ASN A 405 -9.09 51.61 19.60
C ASN A 405 -7.57 51.76 19.76
N ALA A 406 -6.91 52.43 18.82
CA ALA A 406 -5.50 52.80 18.87
C ALA A 406 -5.21 54.03 19.77
N GLY A 407 -6.25 54.62 20.36
CA GLY A 407 -6.12 55.74 21.32
C GLY A 407 -6.23 57.12 20.71
N PHE A 408 -6.67 57.24 19.44
CA PHE A 408 -6.96 58.56 18.84
C PHE A 408 -8.30 59.11 19.29
N ASP A 409 -8.40 60.43 19.38
CA ASP A 409 -9.64 61.12 19.71
C ASP A 409 -10.77 60.73 18.75
N PRO A 410 -11.96 60.32 19.27
CA PRO A 410 -13.07 59.84 18.45
C PRO A 410 -13.55 60.87 17.38
N GLU A 411 -13.60 62.17 17.69
CA GLU A 411 -14.00 63.21 16.72
C GLU A 411 -12.94 63.35 15.61
N ALA A 412 -11.68 63.35 16.00
CA ALA A 412 -10.58 63.40 15.02
C ALA A 412 -10.53 62.14 14.14
N ALA A 413 -10.81 60.97 14.69
CA ALA A 413 -10.86 59.70 13.95
C ALA A 413 -12.01 59.68 12.93
N LEU A 414 -13.20 60.14 13.31
CA LEU A 414 -14.34 60.23 12.42
C LEU A 414 -14.08 61.27 11.27
N ALA A 415 -13.49 62.42 11.61
CA ALA A 415 -13.13 63.42 10.63
C ALA A 415 -12.06 62.93 9.62
N ALA A 416 -11.07 62.17 10.11
CA ALA A 416 -10.00 61.61 9.27
C ALA A 416 -10.50 60.63 8.22
N VAL A 417 -11.57 59.86 8.52
CA VAL A 417 -12.20 58.92 7.58
C VAL A 417 -13.38 59.51 6.79
N GLY A 418 -13.70 60.81 7.02
CA GLY A 418 -14.78 61.51 6.30
C GLY A 418 -16.19 61.06 6.71
N LEU A 419 -16.36 60.66 7.96
CA LEU A 419 -17.66 60.39 8.55
C LEU A 419 -18.17 61.63 9.31
N PRO A 420 -19.50 61.85 9.36
CA PRO A 420 -20.06 62.95 10.13
C PRO A 420 -19.76 62.74 11.62
N SER A 421 -19.51 63.89 12.29
CA SER A 421 -19.34 63.89 13.76
C SER A 421 -20.65 63.41 14.43
N ILE A 422 -20.52 62.39 15.28
CA ILE A 422 -21.64 61.86 16.09
C ILE A 422 -21.33 62.15 17.54
N ALA A 423 -22.25 62.82 18.23
CA ALA A 423 -22.08 63.15 19.61
C ALA A 423 -21.89 61.90 20.47
N HIS A 424 -20.76 61.81 21.17
CA HIS A 424 -20.46 60.70 22.06
C HIS A 424 -21.20 60.92 23.39
N THR A 425 -21.89 59.89 23.86
CA THR A 425 -22.70 59.97 25.11
C THR A 425 -21.87 59.99 26.38
N GLY A 426 -20.54 59.84 26.28
CA GLY A 426 -19.63 59.77 27.43
C GLY A 426 -19.63 58.42 28.18
N LEU A 427 -20.46 57.48 27.72
CA LEU A 427 -20.48 56.14 28.33
C LEU A 427 -19.30 55.33 27.79
N ALA A 428 -18.59 54.66 28.70
CA ALA A 428 -17.54 53.69 28.34
C ALA A 428 -18.14 52.54 27.54
N THR A 429 -17.41 52.05 26.53
CA THR A 429 -17.85 50.88 25.78
C THR A 429 -18.02 49.66 26.70
N VAL A 430 -18.96 48.78 26.38
CA VAL A 430 -19.19 47.56 27.15
C VAL A 430 -17.91 46.72 27.37
N GLN A 431 -16.95 46.81 26.45
CA GLN A 431 -15.64 46.18 26.56
C GLN A 431 -14.71 46.80 27.60
N LEU A 432 -14.88 48.12 27.90
CA LEU A 432 -14.12 48.84 28.93
C LEU A 432 -14.83 48.81 30.30
N GLN A 433 -16.08 48.31 30.37
CA GLN A 433 -16.83 48.13 31.61
C GLN A 433 -16.55 46.82 32.34
N GLN A 434 -15.75 45.93 31.76
CA GLN A 434 -15.19 44.87 32.56
C GLN A 434 -14.13 45.46 33.46
N GLU A 435 -14.50 45.79 34.69
CA GLU A 435 -13.52 45.99 35.75
C GLU A 435 -12.53 44.83 35.74
N PRO A 436 -11.21 45.09 35.72
CA PRO A 436 -10.28 44.04 35.98
C PRO A 436 -10.65 43.44 37.32
N ALA A 437 -10.98 42.16 37.33
CA ALA A 437 -11.19 41.42 38.57
C ALA A 437 -10.04 41.79 39.51
N PRO A 438 -10.33 42.15 40.79
CA PRO A 438 -9.26 42.59 41.69
C PRO A 438 -8.19 41.49 41.69
N VAL A 439 -6.98 41.88 41.31
CA VAL A 439 -5.81 41.01 41.42
C VAL A 439 -5.67 40.75 42.91
N ARG A 440 -6.19 39.61 43.37
CA ARG A 440 -5.80 39.05 44.65
C ARG A 440 -4.33 38.73 44.49
N GLU A 441 -3.48 39.52 45.10
CA GLU A 441 -2.12 39.11 45.41
C GLU A 441 -2.22 37.75 46.11
N LEU A 442 -1.92 36.71 45.37
CA LEU A 442 -1.65 35.41 45.96
C LEU A 442 -0.30 35.56 46.65
N GLU A 443 -0.38 35.80 47.98
CA GLU A 443 0.77 35.52 48.85
C GLU A 443 1.16 34.06 48.57
N VAL A 444 2.33 33.92 47.94
CA VAL A 444 2.94 32.60 47.72
C VAL A 444 3.42 32.12 49.08
N VAL A 445 2.55 31.45 49.81
CA VAL A 445 2.96 30.61 50.94
C VAL A 445 3.57 29.37 50.30
N ALA A 446 4.93 29.31 50.40
CA ALA A 446 5.67 28.14 50.02
C ALA A 446 5.27 26.92 50.83
N GLU A 447 5.21 25.78 50.12
CA GLU A 447 5.28 24.41 50.63
C GLU A 447 4.05 23.79 51.31
N GLU A 448 3.24 23.16 50.49
CA GLU A 448 2.83 21.78 50.78
C GLU A 448 2.78 21.00 49.45
N ARG A 449 3.62 19.98 49.35
CA ARG A 449 3.59 19.04 48.24
C ARG A 449 2.27 18.26 48.35
N VAL A 450 1.30 18.64 47.53
CA VAL A 450 0.10 17.85 47.33
C VAL A 450 0.52 16.52 46.73
N SER A 451 0.25 15.42 47.41
CA SER A 451 0.59 14.09 46.96
C SER A 451 -0.28 13.73 45.74
N ALA A 452 0.24 12.90 44.87
CA ALA A 452 -0.52 12.40 43.72
C ALA A 452 -1.84 11.72 44.13
N GLN A 453 -1.91 11.25 45.40
CA GLN A 453 -3.08 10.62 46.01
C GLN A 453 -4.19 11.65 46.24
N ASP A 454 -3.84 12.85 46.79
CA ASP A 454 -4.80 13.92 47.11
C ASP A 454 -5.41 14.51 45.83
N VAL A 455 -4.67 14.55 44.71
CA VAL A 455 -5.17 14.97 43.39
C VAL A 455 -6.15 13.91 42.84
N ALA A 456 -5.82 12.63 42.99
CA ALA A 456 -6.68 11.53 42.56
C ALA A 456 -8.00 11.49 43.32
N ASP A 457 -7.96 11.75 44.64
CA ASP A 457 -9.17 11.78 45.49
C ASP A 457 -10.06 13.00 45.21
N ALA A 458 -9.46 14.16 44.91
CA ALA A 458 -10.17 15.35 44.48
C ALA A 458 -10.88 15.18 43.14
N ILE A 459 -10.17 14.56 42.15
CA ILE A 459 -10.75 14.24 40.84
C ILE A 459 -11.86 13.17 41.00
N GLY A 460 -11.64 12.15 41.81
CA GLY A 460 -12.64 11.10 42.10
C GLY A 460 -13.92 11.64 42.76
N SER A 461 -13.80 12.67 43.57
CA SER A 461 -14.95 13.35 44.20
C SER A 461 -15.73 14.21 43.21
N ALA A 462 -15.01 14.95 42.36
CA ALA A 462 -15.64 15.78 41.33
C ALA A 462 -16.38 14.95 40.25
N ILE A 463 -15.88 13.75 39.94
CA ILE A 463 -16.53 12.84 38.96
C ILE A 463 -17.80 12.19 39.55
N ARG A 464 -17.89 12.01 40.88
CA ARG A 464 -19.08 11.43 41.54
C ARG A 464 -20.28 12.38 41.59
N GLU A 465 -20.06 13.67 41.44
CA GLU A 465 -21.12 14.69 41.44
C GLU A 465 -21.70 14.97 40.03
N LEU A 466 -21.15 14.36 38.97
CA LEU A 466 -21.68 14.52 37.62
C LEU A 466 -22.74 13.45 37.32
N PRO A 467 -23.98 13.82 36.94
CA PRO A 467 -24.97 12.85 36.47
C PRO A 467 -24.63 12.42 35.04
N GLY A 468 -24.01 11.24 34.88
CA GLY A 468 -23.67 10.69 33.57
C GLY A 468 -23.10 9.27 33.65
N PRO A 469 -22.94 8.55 32.52
CA PRO A 469 -22.59 7.14 32.53
C PRO A 469 -21.18 6.90 33.10
N VAL A 470 -21.07 5.85 33.91
CA VAL A 470 -19.83 5.42 34.56
C VAL A 470 -18.82 5.00 33.49
N VAL A 471 -17.74 5.76 33.35
CA VAL A 471 -16.58 5.38 32.55
C VAL A 471 -15.56 4.73 33.49
N ASN A 472 -15.32 3.43 33.34
CA ASN A 472 -14.24 2.75 34.03
C ASN A 472 -12.89 3.16 33.39
N VAL A 473 -12.15 4.02 34.07
CA VAL A 473 -10.78 4.35 33.70
C VAL A 473 -9.85 3.42 34.49
N THR A 474 -9.24 2.47 33.81
CA THR A 474 -8.15 1.65 34.35
C THR A 474 -6.87 2.50 34.29
N VAL A 475 -6.40 2.98 35.41
CA VAL A 475 -5.09 3.68 35.51
C VAL A 475 -4.01 2.60 35.56
N PRO A 476 -3.04 2.57 34.64
CA PRO A 476 -1.92 1.65 34.75
C PRO A 476 -1.07 2.05 35.97
N GLU A 477 -0.63 1.06 36.74
CA GLU A 477 0.28 1.27 37.87
C GLU A 477 1.57 1.95 37.39
N PRO A 478 2.11 2.92 38.11
CA PRO A 478 3.36 3.57 37.77
C PRO A 478 4.48 2.53 37.81
N SER A 479 5.18 2.36 36.69
CA SER A 479 6.38 1.55 36.63
C SER A 479 7.42 2.15 37.58
N VAL A 480 7.74 1.44 38.64
CA VAL A 480 8.83 1.79 39.55
C VAL A 480 10.12 1.80 38.72
N ALA A 481 10.75 2.96 38.61
CA ALA A 481 12.05 3.06 37.95
C ALA A 481 13.05 2.26 38.79
N ARG A 482 13.41 1.06 38.32
CA ARG A 482 14.48 0.26 38.92
C ARG A 482 15.81 0.88 38.57
N THR A 483 16.55 1.31 39.57
CA THR A 483 17.92 1.81 39.40
C THR A 483 18.87 0.61 39.28
N LYS A 484 19.66 0.60 38.19
CA LYS A 484 20.69 -0.40 37.99
C LYS A 484 22.03 0.18 38.43
N ARG A 485 22.66 -0.45 39.42
CA ARG A 485 24.00 -0.11 39.87
C ARG A 485 25.01 -1.03 39.19
N VAL A 486 26.02 -0.43 38.58
CA VAL A 486 27.10 -1.16 37.91
C VAL A 486 28.31 -1.23 38.83
N GLU A 487 28.73 -2.44 39.20
CA GLU A 487 29.96 -2.66 39.97
C GLU A 487 31.14 -2.93 39.03
N ARG A 488 32.29 -2.31 39.31
CA ARG A 488 33.52 -2.45 38.52
C ARG A 488 34.66 -2.91 39.41
N ASP A 489 35.58 -3.69 38.81
CA ASP A 489 36.83 -4.09 39.46
C ASP A 489 37.85 -2.92 39.45
N ASP A 490 38.97 -3.11 40.15
CA ASP A 490 40.05 -2.12 40.23
C ASP A 490 40.73 -1.84 38.87
N ALA A 491 40.47 -2.65 37.84
CA ALA A 491 40.93 -2.47 36.47
C ALA A 491 39.88 -1.76 35.59
N GLY A 492 38.69 -1.38 36.14
CA GLY A 492 37.61 -0.68 35.45
C GLY A 492 36.63 -1.54 34.67
N ASN A 493 36.74 -2.87 34.69
CA ASN A 493 35.82 -3.77 34.02
C ASN A 493 34.55 -3.96 34.84
N ILE A 494 33.41 -4.15 34.16
CA ILE A 494 32.12 -4.41 34.80
C ILE A 494 32.09 -5.83 35.31
N THR A 495 31.93 -6.01 36.64
CA THR A 495 31.86 -7.32 37.29
C THR A 495 30.44 -7.79 37.61
N ALA A 496 29.54 -6.83 37.87
CA ALA A 496 28.13 -7.15 38.11
C ALA A 496 27.20 -5.97 37.79
N ILE A 497 25.96 -6.27 37.47
CA ILE A 497 24.85 -5.29 37.40
C ILE A 497 23.79 -5.74 38.42
N VAL A 498 23.63 -4.98 39.49
CA VAL A 498 22.65 -5.27 40.54
C VAL A 498 21.40 -4.41 40.32
N GLU A 499 20.24 -5.00 40.32
CA GLU A 499 18.94 -4.30 40.30
C GLU A 499 18.48 -4.08 41.75
N GLU A 500 18.32 -2.82 42.16
CA GLU A 500 17.68 -2.41 43.42
C GLU A 500 16.25 -1.94 43.18
#